data_fbee07961bcb8577612602791d813fcc
#
_entry.id   fbee07961bcb8577612602791d813fcc
#
_cell.length_a   1.000
_cell.length_b   1.000
_cell.length_c   1.000
_cell.angle_alpha   90.00
_cell.angle_beta   90.00
_cell.angle_gamma   90.00
#
_symmetry.space_group_name_H-M   'P 1'
#
loop_
_entity.id
_entity.type
_entity.pdbx_description
1 polymer ?
#
loop_
_entity_poly.entity_id
_entity_poly.type
_entity_poly.pdbx_seq_one_letter_code
_entity_poly.pdbx_strand_id
1 'polypeptide(L)'
;SETAAMLSAIGVDDEEALFDIPDAVAFDGEFGIEPRSEREIRAECSRIFARNDDLAEFLGRGHYGHYVPSVVDHLADRAEFLTSYTQYQPEVSQGFLQALFEYQSMLVELTGLPVANCSMYDAATALGEAATLADRVRSTSGDVVLVPDHLREGKRAVLENYCAGADLTVESYPMTDGNVDVDALADRAGDDVVMVYAENPTVRGCIEERLGAI
;
A
#
# COMPACT_ATOMS: atom_id res chain seq x y z
N SER A 1 -38.18 0.24 -26.40
CA SER A 1 -37.03 -0.55 -25.92
C SER A 1 -37.42 -1.36 -24.70
N GLU A 2 -36.70 -2.39 -24.35
CA GLU A 2 -36.92 -3.15 -23.12
C GLU A 2 -36.81 -2.24 -21.89
N THR A 3 -35.86 -1.29 -21.88
CA THR A 3 -35.73 -0.27 -20.84
C THR A 3 -37.03 0.51 -20.63
N ALA A 4 -37.65 1.00 -21.69
CA ALA A 4 -38.90 1.75 -21.56
C ALA A 4 -40.06 0.88 -20.98
N ALA A 5 -40.10 -0.40 -21.31
CA ALA A 5 -41.09 -1.32 -20.74
C ALA A 5 -40.82 -1.56 -19.23
N MET A 6 -39.56 -1.65 -18.83
CA MET A 6 -39.17 -1.83 -17.44
C MET A 6 -39.48 -0.57 -16.60
N LEU A 7 -39.12 0.61 -17.09
CA LEU A 7 -39.42 1.90 -16.44
C LEU A 7 -40.95 2.08 -16.26
N SER A 8 -41.71 1.80 -17.30
CA SER A 8 -43.19 1.82 -17.25
C SER A 8 -43.74 0.84 -16.22
N ALA A 9 -43.17 -0.36 -16.08
CA ALA A 9 -43.64 -1.39 -15.14
C ALA A 9 -43.43 -0.99 -13.67
N ILE A 10 -42.37 -0.20 -13.38
CA ILE A 10 -42.06 0.31 -12.04
C ILE A 10 -42.62 1.72 -11.79
N GLY A 11 -43.22 2.35 -12.81
CA GLY A 11 -43.91 3.62 -12.68
C GLY A 11 -43.02 4.85 -12.65
N VAL A 12 -41.84 4.80 -13.29
CA VAL A 12 -40.94 5.95 -13.46
C VAL A 12 -40.77 6.30 -14.93
N ASP A 13 -40.48 7.56 -15.24
CA ASP A 13 -40.42 8.07 -16.61
C ASP A 13 -39.02 7.87 -17.24
N ASP A 14 -37.98 7.88 -16.45
CA ASP A 14 -36.60 7.75 -16.89
C ASP A 14 -35.73 7.01 -15.85
N GLU A 15 -34.49 6.70 -16.25
CA GLU A 15 -33.52 6.00 -15.39
C GLU A 15 -33.03 6.89 -14.24
N GLU A 16 -33.00 8.21 -14.42
CA GLU A 16 -32.51 9.17 -13.43
C GLU A 16 -33.42 9.20 -12.21
N ALA A 17 -34.71 8.98 -12.40
CA ALA A 17 -35.68 8.86 -11.31
C ALA A 17 -35.46 7.67 -10.36
N LEU A 18 -34.56 6.74 -10.73
CA LEU A 18 -34.18 5.60 -9.87
C LEU A 18 -33.10 5.94 -8.86
N PHE A 19 -32.44 7.09 -9.00
CA PHE A 19 -31.33 7.51 -8.16
C PHE A 19 -31.75 8.67 -7.29
N ASP A 20 -31.66 8.51 -5.98
CA ASP A 20 -31.85 9.59 -5.01
C ASP A 20 -30.50 10.32 -4.80
N ILE A 21 -30.10 11.12 -5.81
CA ILE A 21 -28.88 11.91 -5.76
C ILE A 21 -29.22 13.32 -5.30
N PRO A 22 -28.66 13.79 -4.16
CA PRO A 22 -28.88 15.17 -3.71
C PRO A 22 -28.41 16.19 -4.76
N ASP A 23 -29.20 17.22 -5.04
CA ASP A 23 -28.90 18.28 -6.02
C ASP A 23 -27.51 18.92 -5.79
N ALA A 24 -27.05 18.98 -4.57
CA ALA A 24 -25.75 19.56 -4.21
C ALA A 24 -24.55 18.78 -4.76
N VAL A 25 -24.73 17.51 -5.12
CA VAL A 25 -23.68 16.63 -5.65
C VAL A 25 -24.02 16.04 -7.02
N ALA A 26 -25.23 16.35 -7.52
CA ALA A 26 -25.62 15.96 -8.86
C ALA A 26 -24.77 16.69 -9.90
N PHE A 27 -24.20 15.93 -10.84
CA PHE A 27 -23.45 16.47 -11.97
C PHE A 27 -24.31 16.40 -13.23
N ASP A 28 -24.75 17.55 -13.70
CA ASP A 28 -25.62 17.72 -14.89
C ASP A 28 -24.84 18.20 -16.13
N GLY A 29 -23.52 18.27 -16.01
CA GLY A 29 -22.63 18.75 -17.06
C GLY A 29 -22.06 17.62 -17.93
N GLU A 30 -21.42 18.00 -19.02
CA GLU A 30 -20.59 17.12 -19.81
C GLU A 30 -19.14 17.19 -19.35
N PHE A 31 -18.43 16.06 -19.35
CA PHE A 31 -16.99 16.04 -19.02
C PHE A 31 -16.12 16.75 -20.06
N GLY A 32 -16.64 17.13 -21.22
CA GLY A 32 -15.90 17.78 -22.29
C GLY A 32 -14.80 16.90 -22.90
N ILE A 33 -14.91 15.58 -22.71
CA ILE A 33 -13.96 14.60 -23.23
C ILE A 33 -14.61 13.92 -24.44
N GLU A 34 -14.05 14.18 -25.62
CA GLU A 34 -14.50 13.53 -26.84
C GLU A 34 -14.23 12.01 -26.79
N PRO A 35 -15.22 11.18 -27.17
CA PRO A 35 -15.02 9.75 -27.25
C PRO A 35 -14.00 9.40 -28.32
N ARG A 36 -13.05 8.51 -27.98
CA ARG A 36 -11.99 8.03 -28.86
C ARG A 36 -11.90 6.50 -28.81
N SER A 37 -11.40 5.92 -29.89
CA SER A 37 -11.07 4.51 -29.89
C SER A 37 -9.84 4.21 -29.01
N GLU A 38 -9.76 2.99 -28.47
CA GLU A 38 -8.57 2.54 -27.71
C GLU A 38 -7.27 2.74 -28.52
N ARG A 39 -7.30 2.47 -29.81
CA ARG A 39 -6.15 2.65 -30.69
C ARG A 39 -5.65 4.12 -30.73
N GLU A 40 -6.57 5.07 -30.81
CA GLU A 40 -6.23 6.50 -30.83
C GLU A 40 -5.68 6.95 -29.48
N ILE A 41 -6.29 6.50 -28.39
CA ILE A 41 -5.83 6.80 -27.03
C ILE A 41 -4.42 6.24 -26.82
N ARG A 42 -4.19 4.97 -27.16
CA ARG A 42 -2.86 4.34 -27.05
C ARG A 42 -1.80 5.07 -27.84
N ALA A 43 -2.09 5.42 -29.10
CA ALA A 43 -1.16 6.15 -29.97
C ALA A 43 -0.82 7.55 -29.39
N GLU A 44 -1.80 8.27 -28.89
CA GLU A 44 -1.58 9.59 -28.30
C GLU A 44 -0.81 9.50 -26.98
N CYS A 45 -1.18 8.62 -26.08
CA CYS A 45 -0.47 8.40 -24.82
C CYS A 45 0.98 7.99 -25.06
N SER A 46 1.23 7.06 -25.99
CA SER A 46 2.60 6.67 -26.34
C SER A 46 3.41 7.85 -26.84
N ARG A 47 2.83 8.69 -27.71
CA ARG A 47 3.49 9.89 -28.22
C ARG A 47 3.80 10.93 -27.12
N ILE A 48 2.91 11.06 -26.14
CA ILE A 48 3.11 11.98 -25.01
C ILE A 48 4.21 11.45 -24.10
N PHE A 49 4.16 10.20 -23.73
CA PHE A 49 5.10 9.58 -22.79
C PHE A 49 6.50 9.39 -23.36
N ALA A 50 6.63 9.14 -24.67
CA ALA A 50 7.93 9.06 -25.36
C ALA A 50 8.81 10.31 -25.17
N ARG A 51 8.24 11.44 -24.74
CA ARG A 51 9.02 12.65 -24.41
C ARG A 51 9.90 12.46 -23.16
N ASN A 52 9.62 11.44 -22.35
CA ASN A 52 10.37 11.13 -21.14
C ASN A 52 11.50 10.13 -21.39
N ASP A 53 11.49 9.41 -22.53
CA ASP A 53 12.39 8.28 -22.78
C ASP A 53 13.89 8.68 -22.77
N ASP A 54 14.19 9.93 -23.19
CA ASP A 54 15.56 10.45 -23.25
C ASP A 54 15.93 11.28 -21.99
N LEU A 55 15.06 11.35 -20.99
CA LEU A 55 15.30 12.14 -19.78
C LEU A 55 15.90 11.30 -18.66
N ALA A 56 16.86 11.86 -17.93
CA ALA A 56 17.30 11.32 -16.66
C ALA A 56 16.26 11.62 -15.57
N GLU A 57 15.64 10.59 -15.03
CA GLU A 57 14.57 10.74 -14.07
C GLU A 57 15.10 10.81 -12.62
N PHE A 58 14.73 11.88 -11.90
CA PHE A 58 15.06 12.11 -10.49
C PHE A 58 13.80 12.17 -9.58
N LEU A 59 12.65 11.72 -10.06
CA LEU A 59 11.39 11.82 -9.32
C LEU A 59 11.28 10.73 -8.25
N GLY A 60 11.33 9.50 -8.60
CA GLY A 60 11.32 8.31 -7.72
C GLY A 60 10.27 8.30 -6.62
N ARG A 61 10.57 8.91 -5.48
CA ARG A 61 9.74 8.92 -4.25
C ARG A 61 9.31 7.52 -3.79
N GLY A 62 10.16 6.51 -4.03
CA GLY A 62 9.88 5.10 -3.75
C GLY A 62 9.37 4.30 -4.94
N HIS A 63 9.18 4.92 -6.10
CA HIS A 63 8.83 4.28 -7.35
C HIS A 63 10.04 4.32 -8.29
N TYR A 64 10.69 3.19 -8.47
CA TYR A 64 11.90 3.07 -9.27
C TYR A 64 11.69 2.07 -10.39
N GLY A 65 12.37 2.27 -11.52
CA GLY A 65 12.36 1.33 -12.63
C GLY A 65 13.03 0.01 -12.22
N HIS A 66 12.34 -1.09 -12.45
CA HIS A 66 12.88 -2.43 -12.27
C HIS A 66 12.72 -3.22 -13.57
N TYR A 67 13.69 -4.08 -13.87
CA TYR A 67 13.51 -5.03 -14.95
C TYR A 67 12.52 -6.12 -14.52
N VAL A 68 11.45 -6.26 -15.28
CA VAL A 68 10.47 -7.34 -15.11
C VAL A 68 10.64 -8.35 -16.25
N PRO A 69 11.12 -9.58 -15.97
CA PRO A 69 11.18 -10.63 -16.98
C PRO A 69 9.79 -10.95 -17.54
N SER A 70 9.69 -11.20 -18.85
CA SER A 70 8.42 -11.52 -19.50
C SER A 70 7.71 -12.76 -18.93
N VAL A 71 8.46 -13.68 -18.32
CA VAL A 71 7.88 -14.85 -17.64
C VAL A 71 7.03 -14.45 -16.41
N VAL A 72 7.34 -13.33 -15.77
CA VAL A 72 6.57 -12.84 -14.61
C VAL A 72 5.16 -12.45 -15.04
N ASP A 73 5.04 -11.64 -16.10
CA ASP A 73 3.73 -11.25 -16.65
C ASP A 73 2.96 -12.48 -17.11
N HIS A 74 3.63 -13.39 -17.85
CA HIS A 74 2.99 -14.60 -18.33
C HIS A 74 2.45 -15.50 -17.21
N LEU A 75 3.18 -15.62 -16.10
CA LEU A 75 2.73 -16.43 -14.96
C LEU A 75 1.65 -15.69 -14.13
N ALA A 76 1.81 -14.38 -13.94
CA ALA A 76 0.86 -13.58 -13.17
C ALA A 76 -0.52 -13.51 -13.84
N ASP A 77 -0.57 -13.53 -15.18
CA ASP A 77 -1.80 -13.49 -15.97
C ASP A 77 -2.53 -14.85 -16.07
N ARG A 78 -2.00 -15.89 -15.46
CA ARG A 78 -2.67 -17.20 -15.48
C ARG A 78 -3.95 -17.18 -14.64
N ALA A 79 -4.99 -17.80 -15.17
CA ALA A 79 -6.30 -17.83 -14.53
C ALA A 79 -6.28 -18.41 -13.11
N GLU A 80 -5.38 -19.35 -12.83
CA GLU A 80 -5.19 -19.98 -11.51
C GLU A 80 -4.83 -18.97 -10.43
N PHE A 81 -4.17 -17.87 -10.81
CA PHE A 81 -3.80 -16.79 -9.89
C PHE A 81 -4.79 -15.63 -9.94
N LEU A 82 -5.20 -15.19 -11.13
CA LEU A 82 -6.09 -14.04 -11.31
C LEU A 82 -7.48 -14.25 -10.73
N THR A 83 -8.01 -15.48 -10.81
CA THR A 83 -9.36 -15.80 -10.36
C THR A 83 -9.43 -16.23 -8.91
N SER A 84 -8.29 -16.43 -8.24
CA SER A 84 -8.24 -16.71 -6.81
C SER A 84 -8.55 -15.43 -6.03
N TYR A 85 -9.57 -15.50 -5.18
CA TYR A 85 -9.90 -14.41 -4.27
C TYR A 85 -9.28 -14.67 -2.88
N THR A 86 -9.97 -15.40 -2.05
CA THR A 86 -9.45 -15.84 -0.74
C THR A 86 -9.50 -17.36 -0.69
N GLN A 87 -8.50 -17.99 -0.07
CA GLN A 87 -8.40 -19.45 0.04
C GLN A 87 -9.33 -19.98 1.16
N TYR A 88 -10.63 -19.72 1.03
CA TYR A 88 -11.63 -20.21 1.98
C TYR A 88 -11.69 -21.74 2.03
N GLN A 89 -11.43 -22.37 0.88
CA GLN A 89 -11.36 -23.84 0.76
C GLN A 89 -9.88 -24.21 0.43
N PRO A 90 -9.05 -24.43 1.44
CA PRO A 90 -7.62 -24.72 1.20
C PRO A 90 -7.40 -25.99 0.37
N GLU A 91 -8.31 -26.97 0.46
CA GLU A 91 -8.22 -28.22 -0.28
C GLU A 91 -8.28 -28.04 -1.82
N VAL A 92 -8.89 -26.98 -2.31
CA VAL A 92 -8.94 -26.66 -3.74
C VAL A 92 -7.94 -25.55 -4.16
N SER A 93 -7.18 -25.01 -3.22
CA SER A 93 -6.24 -23.91 -3.40
C SER A 93 -4.78 -24.30 -3.14
N GLN A 94 -4.46 -25.58 -3.14
CA GLN A 94 -3.16 -26.11 -2.71
C GLN A 94 -1.98 -25.54 -3.53
N GLY A 95 -2.15 -25.37 -4.84
CA GLY A 95 -1.09 -24.80 -5.70
C GLY A 95 -0.79 -23.35 -5.36
N PHE A 96 -1.82 -22.54 -5.10
CA PHE A 96 -1.66 -21.14 -4.69
C PHE A 96 -1.06 -21.03 -3.28
N LEU A 97 -1.52 -21.84 -2.35
CA LEU A 97 -0.95 -21.90 -1.00
C LEU A 97 0.52 -22.31 -1.01
N GLN A 98 0.92 -23.23 -1.90
CA GLN A 98 2.32 -23.60 -2.08
C GLN A 98 3.16 -22.39 -2.57
N ALA A 99 2.67 -21.61 -3.53
CA ALA A 99 3.35 -20.42 -4.00
C ALA A 99 3.53 -19.37 -2.89
N LEU A 100 2.51 -19.16 -2.05
CA LEU A 100 2.59 -18.27 -0.89
C LEU A 100 3.61 -18.78 0.14
N PHE A 101 3.63 -20.08 0.40
CA PHE A 101 4.60 -20.69 1.31
C PHE A 101 6.04 -20.54 0.83
N GLU A 102 6.29 -20.73 -0.47
CA GLU A 102 7.61 -20.52 -1.06
C GLU A 102 8.03 -19.04 -0.99
N TYR A 103 7.11 -18.11 -1.25
CA TYR A 103 7.37 -16.68 -1.10
C TYR A 103 7.79 -16.32 0.33
N GLN A 104 7.03 -16.79 1.34
CA GLN A 104 7.38 -16.56 2.75
C GLN A 104 8.74 -17.16 3.10
N SER A 105 9.03 -18.36 2.61
CA SER A 105 10.31 -19.03 2.84
C SER A 105 11.48 -18.24 2.24
N MET A 106 11.32 -17.70 1.02
CA MET A 106 12.34 -16.84 0.41
C MET A 106 12.58 -15.56 1.21
N LEU A 107 11.52 -14.92 1.74
CA LEU A 107 11.68 -13.74 2.59
C LEU A 107 12.40 -14.07 3.91
N VAL A 108 12.10 -15.19 4.52
CA VAL A 108 12.80 -15.69 5.73
C VAL A 108 14.29 -15.83 5.46
N GLU A 109 14.68 -16.48 4.35
CA GLU A 109 16.07 -16.64 3.95
C GLU A 109 16.77 -15.30 3.67
N LEU A 110 16.08 -14.36 3.02
CA LEU A 110 16.65 -13.04 2.68
C LEU A 110 16.81 -12.12 3.90
N THR A 111 15.90 -12.19 4.85
CA THR A 111 15.86 -11.27 6.00
C THR A 111 16.51 -11.85 7.26
N GLY A 112 16.64 -13.16 7.36
CA GLY A 112 17.07 -13.86 8.58
C GLY A 112 16.02 -13.84 9.70
N LEU A 113 14.80 -13.35 9.43
CA LEU A 113 13.70 -13.39 10.40
C LEU A 113 13.07 -14.78 10.42
N PRO A 114 12.57 -15.24 11.58
CA PRO A 114 12.04 -16.61 11.69
C PRO A 114 10.68 -16.80 11.02
N VAL A 115 9.96 -15.72 10.74
CA VAL A 115 8.62 -15.75 10.15
C VAL A 115 8.46 -14.58 9.18
N ALA A 116 7.79 -14.82 8.07
CA ALA A 116 7.30 -13.80 7.17
C ALA A 116 5.83 -14.05 6.85
N ASN A 117 5.06 -13.00 6.64
CA ASN A 117 3.72 -13.08 6.07
C ASN A 117 3.78 -12.77 4.56
N CYS A 118 2.64 -12.85 3.89
CA CYS A 118 2.46 -12.45 2.51
C CYS A 118 1.13 -11.71 2.35
N SER A 119 0.94 -11.10 1.19
CA SER A 119 -0.33 -10.46 0.83
C SER A 119 -0.68 -9.19 1.60
N MET A 120 0.30 -8.42 2.05
CA MET A 120 0.08 -7.05 2.50
C MET A 120 -0.09 -6.13 1.29
N TYR A 121 -0.97 -5.12 1.38
CA TYR A 121 -1.22 -4.20 0.29
C TYR A 121 0.01 -3.37 -0.08
N ASP A 122 0.66 -2.78 0.93
CA ASP A 122 1.85 -1.96 0.76
C ASP A 122 2.63 -1.81 2.07
N ALA A 123 3.75 -1.08 2.01
CA ALA A 123 4.61 -0.84 3.17
C ALA A 123 3.93 0.00 4.26
N ALA A 124 3.02 0.92 3.92
CA ALA A 124 2.32 1.74 4.90
C ALA A 124 1.31 0.90 5.69
N THR A 125 0.53 0.06 5.00
CA THR A 125 -0.38 -0.91 5.61
C THR A 125 0.36 -1.92 6.47
N ALA A 126 1.50 -2.45 5.99
CA ALA A 126 2.34 -3.36 6.76
C ALA A 126 2.86 -2.72 8.05
N LEU A 127 3.22 -1.44 8.03
CA LEU A 127 3.62 -0.69 9.23
C LEU A 127 2.46 -0.53 10.21
N GLY A 128 1.25 -0.17 9.74
CA GLY A 128 0.06 -0.08 10.57
C GLY A 128 -0.30 -1.42 11.23
N GLU A 129 -0.26 -2.51 10.47
CA GLU A 129 -0.47 -3.87 11.00
C GLU A 129 0.61 -4.28 12.00
N ALA A 130 1.87 -3.88 11.78
CA ALA A 130 2.96 -4.13 12.73
C ALA A 130 2.72 -3.40 14.06
N ALA A 131 2.23 -2.16 14.04
CA ALA A 131 1.89 -1.42 15.25
C ALA A 131 0.76 -2.09 16.04
N THR A 132 -0.32 -2.50 15.39
CA THR A 132 -1.41 -3.22 16.04
C THR A 132 -1.00 -4.61 16.52
N LEU A 133 -0.08 -5.28 15.82
CA LEU A 133 0.52 -6.54 16.29
C LEU A 133 1.36 -6.32 17.54
N ALA A 134 2.20 -5.29 17.56
CA ALA A 134 3.03 -4.94 18.73
C ALA A 134 2.16 -4.69 19.96
N ASP A 135 1.05 -3.96 19.81
CA ASP A 135 0.07 -3.75 20.88
C ASP A 135 -0.49 -5.07 21.43
N ARG A 136 -0.87 -5.99 20.57
CA ARG A 136 -1.47 -7.28 20.97
C ARG A 136 -0.50 -8.23 21.67
N VAL A 137 0.80 -8.16 21.34
CA VAL A 137 1.82 -9.07 21.87
C VAL A 137 2.71 -8.45 22.95
N ARG A 138 2.55 -7.16 23.22
CA ARG A 138 3.36 -6.42 24.18
C ARG A 138 3.28 -6.99 25.59
N SER A 139 4.35 -6.82 26.33
CA SER A 139 4.43 -7.08 27.77
C SER A 139 4.35 -5.81 28.62
N THR A 140 4.25 -4.63 28.00
CA THR A 140 4.19 -3.32 28.65
C THR A 140 2.77 -2.75 28.62
N SER A 141 2.49 -1.77 29.44
CA SER A 141 1.24 -1.00 29.42
C SER A 141 1.33 0.29 28.58
N GLY A 142 2.45 0.49 27.88
CA GLY A 142 2.66 1.65 27.04
C GLY A 142 1.77 1.70 25.80
N ASP A 143 1.68 2.83 25.16
CA ASP A 143 0.85 3.09 23.99
C ASP A 143 1.57 3.87 22.88
N VAL A 144 2.90 4.08 23.02
CA VAL A 144 3.68 4.90 22.10
C VAL A 144 4.34 4.06 21.01
N VAL A 145 4.15 4.49 19.77
CA VAL A 145 4.84 4.01 18.58
C VAL A 145 5.85 5.08 18.13
N LEU A 146 7.15 4.78 18.19
CA LEU A 146 8.22 5.70 17.80
C LEU A 146 8.59 5.51 16.32
N VAL A 147 8.64 6.62 15.58
CA VAL A 147 9.01 6.66 14.16
C VAL A 147 10.03 7.76 13.88
N PRO A 148 10.83 7.69 12.81
CA PRO A 148 11.75 8.77 12.48
C PRO A 148 11.01 10.07 12.12
N ASP A 149 11.58 11.22 12.47
CA ASP A 149 10.99 12.55 12.26
C ASP A 149 10.71 12.86 10.77
N HIS A 150 11.45 12.24 9.87
CA HIS A 150 11.28 12.40 8.42
C HIS A 150 10.55 11.21 7.74
N LEU A 151 9.78 10.43 8.51
CA LEU A 151 8.89 9.42 7.90
C LEU A 151 8.00 10.08 6.85
N ARG A 152 7.85 9.43 5.68
CA ARG A 152 6.99 9.96 4.62
C ARG A 152 5.58 10.21 5.12
N GLU A 153 5.03 11.39 4.78
CA GLU A 153 3.70 11.82 5.21
C GLU A 153 2.61 10.78 4.94
N GLY A 154 2.57 10.21 3.73
CA GLY A 154 1.57 9.18 3.40
C GLY A 154 1.69 7.92 4.24
N LYS A 155 2.94 7.48 4.57
CA LYS A 155 3.15 6.33 5.46
C LYS A 155 2.76 6.66 6.90
N ARG A 156 3.08 7.87 7.36
CA ARG A 156 2.68 8.38 8.68
C ARG A 156 1.18 8.46 8.82
N ALA A 157 0.47 9.02 7.85
CA ALA A 157 -0.99 9.17 7.89
C ALA A 157 -1.72 7.81 7.98
N VAL A 158 -1.25 6.80 7.25
CA VAL A 158 -1.78 5.44 7.37
C VAL A 158 -1.52 4.85 8.76
N LEU A 159 -0.28 4.99 9.27
CA LEU A 159 0.07 4.51 10.60
C LEU A 159 -0.79 5.19 11.69
N GLU A 160 -0.93 6.51 11.65
CA GLU A 160 -1.75 7.28 12.61
C GLU A 160 -3.21 6.84 12.58
N ASN A 161 -3.75 6.51 11.39
CA ASN A 161 -5.11 5.99 11.27
C ASN A 161 -5.26 4.61 11.93
N TYR A 162 -4.29 3.70 11.76
CA TYR A 162 -4.28 2.41 12.46
C TYR A 162 -4.14 2.58 13.97
N CYS A 163 -3.23 3.46 14.41
CA CYS A 163 -2.96 3.73 15.81
C CYS A 163 -4.17 4.34 16.53
N ALA A 164 -4.89 5.26 15.88
CA ALA A 164 -6.10 5.87 16.44
C ALA A 164 -7.20 4.82 16.74
N GLY A 165 -7.31 3.78 15.91
CA GLY A 165 -8.26 2.68 16.12
C GLY A 165 -7.85 1.70 17.22
N ALA A 166 -6.58 1.76 17.67
CA ALA A 166 -6.00 0.87 18.68
C ALA A 166 -5.60 1.63 19.97
N ASP A 167 -6.01 2.89 20.11
CA ASP A 167 -5.64 3.78 21.23
C ASP A 167 -4.10 3.92 21.39
N LEU A 168 -3.37 3.89 20.28
CA LEU A 168 -1.91 4.09 20.23
C LEU A 168 -1.58 5.52 19.78
N THR A 169 -0.44 6.03 20.26
CA THR A 169 0.07 7.37 19.94
C THR A 169 1.33 7.26 19.09
N VAL A 170 1.39 8.00 17.97
CA VAL A 170 2.57 8.06 17.11
C VAL A 170 3.44 9.26 17.49
N GLU A 171 4.65 9.00 17.94
CA GLU A 171 5.65 10.03 18.26
C GLU A 171 6.88 9.92 17.36
N SER A 172 7.60 11.04 17.21
CA SER A 172 8.82 11.08 16.40
C SER A 172 10.07 11.05 17.27
N TYR A 173 11.08 10.34 16.78
CA TYR A 173 12.44 10.47 17.28
C TYR A 173 13.34 11.19 16.27
N PRO A 174 14.39 11.92 16.70
CA PRO A 174 15.21 12.72 15.82
C PRO A 174 16.16 11.87 14.97
N MET A 175 16.54 12.46 13.82
CA MET A 175 17.53 11.92 12.90
C MET A 175 18.70 12.91 12.78
N THR A 176 19.92 12.41 12.75
CA THR A 176 21.15 13.21 12.58
C THR A 176 21.86 12.80 11.30
N ASP A 177 22.11 13.73 10.40
CA ASP A 177 22.76 13.53 9.10
C ASP A 177 22.08 12.43 8.22
N GLY A 178 20.77 12.26 8.40
CA GLY A 178 19.96 11.28 7.65
C GLY A 178 19.93 9.89 8.26
N ASN A 179 20.61 9.64 9.37
CA ASN A 179 20.63 8.40 10.13
C ASN A 179 19.93 8.57 11.48
N VAL A 180 19.61 7.46 12.13
CA VAL A 180 19.00 7.47 13.47
C VAL A 180 19.95 8.09 14.50
N ASP A 181 19.45 9.06 15.25
CA ASP A 181 20.13 9.48 16.49
C ASP A 181 19.85 8.43 17.57
N VAL A 182 20.73 7.44 17.65
CA VAL A 182 20.55 6.28 18.53
C VAL A 182 20.56 6.69 20.00
N ASP A 183 21.32 7.71 20.37
CA ASP A 183 21.40 8.17 21.77
C ASP A 183 20.08 8.87 22.16
N ALA A 184 19.58 9.75 21.30
CA ALA A 184 18.28 10.39 21.51
C ALA A 184 17.11 9.40 21.45
N LEU A 185 17.19 8.38 20.58
CA LEU A 185 16.21 7.32 20.55
C LEU A 185 16.23 6.49 21.84
N ALA A 186 17.41 6.14 22.34
CA ALA A 186 17.56 5.40 23.60
C ALA A 186 17.00 6.18 24.80
N ASP A 187 17.24 7.51 24.84
CA ASP A 187 16.69 8.38 25.88
C ASP A 187 15.16 8.48 25.84
N ARG A 188 14.55 8.35 24.63
CA ARG A 188 13.09 8.38 24.46
C ARG A 188 12.43 7.02 24.65
N ALA A 189 13.11 5.93 24.37
CA ALA A 189 12.58 4.57 24.45
C ALA A 189 12.39 4.13 25.91
N GLY A 190 11.23 4.41 26.48
CA GLY A 190 10.82 4.05 27.84
C GLY A 190 9.81 2.90 27.88
N ASP A 191 9.32 2.63 29.08
CA ASP A 191 8.30 1.60 29.34
C ASP A 191 6.94 1.90 28.65
N ASP A 192 6.74 3.11 28.21
CA ASP A 192 5.59 3.59 27.45
C ASP A 192 5.65 3.23 25.96
N VAL A 193 6.79 2.80 25.44
CA VAL A 193 7.00 2.49 24.04
C VAL A 193 6.66 1.03 23.74
N VAL A 194 5.77 0.81 22.78
CA VAL A 194 5.37 -0.53 22.32
C VAL A 194 6.08 -0.96 21.05
N MET A 195 6.50 0.01 20.23
CA MET A 195 7.18 -0.26 18.96
C MET A 195 8.12 0.88 18.59
N VAL A 196 9.29 0.54 18.06
CA VAL A 196 10.17 1.45 17.34
C VAL A 196 10.21 1.04 15.88
N TYR A 197 10.01 1.99 14.97
CA TYR A 197 10.13 1.79 13.54
C TYR A 197 11.38 2.49 13.01
N ALA A 198 12.21 1.76 12.26
CA ALA A 198 13.38 2.29 11.57
C ALA A 198 13.37 1.83 10.10
N GLU A 199 14.01 2.62 9.22
CA GLU A 199 14.16 2.32 7.80
C GLU A 199 15.63 2.16 7.43
N ASN A 200 15.95 1.13 6.64
CA ASN A 200 17.29 0.95 6.08
C ASN A 200 17.21 0.43 4.63
N PRO A 201 17.61 1.20 3.59
CA PRO A 201 18.07 2.59 3.68
C PRO A 201 16.96 3.54 4.18
N THR A 202 17.39 4.67 4.77
CA THR A 202 16.43 5.71 5.18
C THR A 202 15.78 6.38 3.96
N VAL A 203 14.70 7.12 4.16
CA VAL A 203 14.02 7.85 3.08
C VAL A 203 14.93 8.85 2.36
N ARG A 204 16.02 9.28 2.99
CA ARG A 204 17.05 10.17 2.40
C ARG A 204 18.15 9.42 1.66
N GLY A 205 18.08 8.09 1.59
CA GLY A 205 19.06 7.24 0.91
C GLY A 205 20.32 6.96 1.73
N CYS A 206 20.29 7.24 3.03
CA CYS A 206 21.39 6.91 3.93
C CYS A 206 21.30 5.46 4.39
N ILE A 207 22.43 4.79 4.48
CA ILE A 207 22.53 3.44 5.06
C ILE A 207 22.73 3.60 6.58
N GLU A 208 21.82 2.99 7.36
CA GLU A 208 21.94 2.96 8.81
C GLU A 208 22.88 1.83 9.24
N GLU A 209 24.09 2.19 9.64
CA GLU A 209 25.13 1.21 10.03
C GLU A 209 24.91 0.69 11.47
N ARG A 210 24.15 1.40 12.28
CA ARG A 210 23.91 1.09 13.70
C ARG A 210 22.57 0.40 13.94
N LEU A 211 21.97 -0.22 12.89
CA LEU A 211 20.65 -0.87 12.98
C LEU A 211 20.58 -1.90 14.12
N GLY A 212 21.69 -2.59 14.42
CA GLY A 212 21.74 -3.55 15.51
C GLY A 212 21.77 -2.93 16.92
N ALA A 213 21.86 -1.60 17.02
CA ALA A 213 21.79 -0.86 18.28
C ALA A 213 20.40 -0.24 18.53
N ILE A 214 19.53 -0.28 17.52
CA ILE A 214 18.13 0.14 17.57
C ILE A 214 17.26 -1.02 18.02
#